data_ff95113497ecd965d9988a2f3cf48732
#
_entry.id   ff95113497ecd965d9988a2f3cf48732
#
_cell.length_a   1.000
_cell.length_b   1.000
_cell.length_c   1.000
_cell.angle_alpha   90.00
_cell.angle_beta   90.00
_cell.angle_gamma   90.00
#
_symmetry.space_group_name_H-M   'P 1'
#
loop_
_entity.id
_entity.type
_entity.pdbx_description
1 polymer ?
#
loop_
_entity_poly.entity_id
_entity_poly.type
_entity_poly.pdbx_seq_one_letter_code
_entity_poly.pdbx_strand_id
1 'polypeptide(L)'
;MILPIYLYGSEVLRNENAEADLNDREGITKLIEDMKDTLKVADGCGLAAPQVGVNRRIVIVDGRDLSDTYDYLHDFFRVMINPVVLEESKDTCEYSEGCLSVPGVYAEVTRPSKIKVEYYNENFEKVVEEFDRFACRMVQHELSHLEGNLFVDNVSPIRRKMIARKLLAISKGSVQTRYKSKR
;
A
#
# COMPACT_ATOMS: atom_id res chain seq x y z
N MET A 1 -1.83 -3.91 -18.10
CA MET A 1 -1.42 -5.35 -17.96
C MET A 1 -1.53 -5.77 -16.51
N ILE A 2 -2.03 -7.01 -16.24
CA ILE A 2 -2.12 -7.52 -14.86
C ILE A 2 -0.76 -8.08 -14.43
N LEU A 3 -0.15 -7.47 -13.43
CA LEU A 3 1.13 -7.85 -12.86
C LEU A 3 0.94 -8.86 -11.70
N PRO A 4 1.92 -9.74 -11.44
CA PRO A 4 1.86 -10.58 -10.25
C PRO A 4 2.15 -9.77 -8.99
N ILE A 5 1.42 -10.06 -7.90
CA ILE A 5 1.64 -9.46 -6.59
C ILE A 5 2.62 -10.34 -5.80
N TYR A 6 3.68 -9.74 -5.29
CA TYR A 6 4.66 -10.42 -4.47
C TYR A 6 4.14 -10.56 -3.03
N LEU A 7 4.30 -11.76 -2.48
CA LEU A 7 3.77 -12.10 -1.16
C LEU A 7 4.83 -12.00 -0.07
N TYR A 8 4.37 -11.98 1.17
CA TYR A 8 5.19 -12.00 2.38
C TYR A 8 6.30 -13.07 2.29
N GLY A 9 7.50 -12.69 2.61
CA GLY A 9 8.72 -13.49 2.44
C GLY A 9 9.49 -13.17 1.16
N SER A 10 8.90 -12.43 0.20
CA SER A 10 9.62 -11.97 -0.99
C SER A 10 10.58 -10.83 -0.63
N GLU A 11 11.82 -10.96 -1.08
CA GLU A 11 12.88 -9.97 -0.82
C GLU A 11 12.53 -8.59 -1.39
N VAL A 12 11.89 -8.53 -2.55
CA VAL A 12 11.51 -7.27 -3.21
C VAL A 12 10.66 -6.35 -2.34
N LEU A 13 9.88 -6.90 -1.39
CA LEU A 13 9.06 -6.13 -0.45
C LEU A 13 9.89 -5.42 0.62
N ARG A 14 11.13 -5.84 0.81
CA ARG A 14 12.06 -5.33 1.83
C ARG A 14 13.19 -4.49 1.26
N ASN A 15 13.31 -4.44 -0.07
CA ASN A 15 14.35 -3.68 -0.74
C ASN A 15 14.12 -2.17 -0.60
N GLU A 16 15.19 -1.42 -0.73
CA GLU A 16 15.14 0.03 -0.86
C GLU A 16 14.40 0.43 -2.14
N ASN A 17 13.56 1.44 -2.06
CA ASN A 17 12.77 1.95 -3.17
C ASN A 17 13.31 3.31 -3.61
N ALA A 18 13.89 3.35 -4.79
CA ALA A 18 14.42 4.58 -5.38
C ALA A 18 13.28 5.52 -5.84
N GLU A 19 13.56 6.80 -5.86
CA GLU A 19 12.66 7.76 -6.49
C GLU A 19 12.44 7.41 -7.96
N ALA A 20 11.23 7.63 -8.44
CA ALA A 20 10.90 7.54 -9.86
C ALA A 20 11.52 8.74 -10.60
N ASP A 21 12.13 8.49 -11.74
CA ASP A 21 12.64 9.55 -12.59
C ASP A 21 11.46 10.27 -13.29
N LEU A 22 11.18 11.50 -12.88
CA LEU A 22 10.06 12.29 -13.40
C LEU A 22 10.22 12.66 -14.89
N ASN A 23 11.39 12.44 -15.48
CA ASN A 23 11.60 12.59 -16.93
C ASN A 23 11.10 11.37 -17.72
N ASP A 24 11.04 10.19 -17.09
CA ASP A 24 10.48 8.97 -17.67
C ASP A 24 8.95 8.92 -17.50
N ARG A 25 8.26 9.90 -18.06
CA ARG A 25 6.79 10.00 -17.94
C ARG A 25 6.07 8.82 -18.56
N GLU A 26 6.57 8.32 -19.69
CA GLU A 26 5.96 7.18 -20.38
C GLU A 26 6.06 5.90 -19.53
N GLY A 27 7.24 5.60 -19.01
CA GLY A 27 7.46 4.42 -18.16
C GLY A 27 6.65 4.48 -16.86
N ILE A 28 6.59 5.64 -16.20
CA ILE A 28 5.79 5.85 -15.00
C ILE A 28 4.30 5.68 -15.30
N THR A 29 3.79 6.31 -16.36
CA THR A 29 2.38 6.22 -16.74
C THR A 29 1.98 4.78 -17.03
N LYS A 30 2.82 4.05 -17.78
CA LYS A 30 2.59 2.65 -18.08
C LYS A 30 2.55 1.80 -16.81
N LEU A 31 3.47 1.99 -15.89
CA LEU A 31 3.49 1.27 -14.62
C LEU A 31 2.22 1.55 -13.80
N ILE A 32 1.79 2.82 -13.72
CA ILE A 32 0.57 3.21 -13.01
C ILE A 32 -0.67 2.53 -13.62
N GLU A 33 -0.80 2.49 -14.95
CA GLU A 33 -1.90 1.78 -15.61
C GLU A 33 -1.87 0.28 -15.34
N ASP A 34 -0.70 -0.34 -15.38
CA ASP A 34 -0.55 -1.75 -15.04
C ASP A 34 -0.90 -2.02 -13.55
N MET A 35 -0.56 -1.10 -12.65
CA MET A 35 -0.93 -1.18 -11.23
C MET A 35 -2.45 -1.01 -11.03
N LYS A 36 -3.09 -0.09 -11.74
CA LYS A 36 -4.56 0.08 -11.71
C LYS A 36 -5.28 -1.19 -12.15
N ASP A 37 -4.87 -1.78 -13.27
CA ASP A 37 -5.42 -3.05 -13.77
C ASP A 37 -5.25 -4.18 -12.75
N THR A 38 -4.07 -4.25 -12.14
CA THR A 38 -3.73 -5.26 -11.13
C THR A 38 -4.59 -5.11 -9.87
N LEU A 39 -4.70 -3.88 -9.34
CA LEU A 39 -5.50 -3.58 -8.15
C LEU A 39 -6.97 -3.93 -8.35
N LYS A 40 -7.52 -3.59 -9.50
CA LYS A 40 -8.92 -3.89 -9.85
C LYS A 40 -9.21 -5.38 -9.83
N VAL A 41 -8.33 -6.20 -10.40
CA VAL A 41 -8.49 -7.66 -10.41
C VAL A 41 -8.26 -8.28 -9.04
N ALA A 42 -7.35 -7.70 -8.26
CA ALA A 42 -7.04 -8.18 -6.91
C ALA A 42 -8.10 -7.79 -5.86
N ASP A 43 -9.01 -6.88 -6.20
CA ASP A 43 -10.07 -6.40 -5.30
C ASP A 43 -9.50 -5.79 -4.01
N GLY A 44 -8.47 -4.98 -4.16
CA GLY A 44 -7.82 -4.25 -3.06
C GLY A 44 -8.12 -2.76 -3.10
N CYS A 45 -7.79 -2.06 -2.02
CA CYS A 45 -7.96 -0.61 -1.91
C CYS A 45 -6.66 0.20 -2.05
N GLY A 46 -5.54 -0.46 -2.28
CA GLY A 46 -4.26 0.18 -2.52
C GLY A 46 -3.19 -0.79 -3.01
N LEU A 47 -2.17 -0.24 -3.67
CA LEU A 47 -1.06 -1.01 -4.21
C LEU A 47 0.18 -0.12 -4.32
N ALA A 48 1.31 -0.64 -3.87
CA ALA A 48 2.62 -0.01 -4.01
C ALA A 48 3.46 -0.71 -5.08
N ALA A 49 4.28 0.02 -5.79
CA ALA A 49 5.13 -0.52 -6.86
C ALA A 49 6.02 -1.70 -6.43
N PRO A 50 6.63 -1.73 -5.23
CA PRO A 50 7.37 -2.91 -4.78
C PRO A 50 6.52 -4.18 -4.69
N GLN A 51 5.21 -4.07 -4.42
CA GLN A 51 4.31 -5.22 -4.41
C GLN A 51 4.15 -5.88 -5.78
N VAL A 52 4.42 -5.16 -6.85
CA VAL A 52 4.44 -5.72 -8.23
C VAL A 52 5.86 -5.91 -8.78
N GLY A 53 6.85 -5.89 -7.91
CA GLY A 53 8.24 -6.20 -8.25
C GLY A 53 9.05 -5.01 -8.77
N VAL A 54 8.56 -3.79 -8.61
CA VAL A 54 9.23 -2.56 -9.07
C VAL A 54 9.62 -1.70 -7.87
N ASN A 55 10.90 -1.66 -7.54
CA ASN A 55 11.39 -0.86 -6.42
C ASN A 55 11.51 0.63 -6.79
N ARG A 56 10.35 1.28 -6.89
CA ARG A 56 10.17 2.71 -7.15
C ARG A 56 9.14 3.28 -6.17
N ARG A 57 9.31 4.54 -5.83
CA ARG A 57 8.42 5.25 -4.89
C ARG A 57 7.13 5.71 -5.59
N ILE A 58 6.26 4.75 -5.88
CA ILE A 58 4.94 4.97 -6.51
C ILE A 58 3.91 4.12 -5.79
N VAL A 59 2.78 4.73 -5.43
CA VAL A 59 1.62 4.05 -4.85
C VAL A 59 0.32 4.53 -5.50
N ILE A 60 -0.69 3.67 -5.48
CA ILE A 60 -2.07 4.01 -5.81
C ILE A 60 -2.97 3.65 -4.63
N VAL A 61 -3.97 4.48 -4.36
CA VAL A 61 -4.96 4.27 -3.30
C VAL A 61 -6.35 4.53 -3.87
N ASP A 62 -7.23 3.54 -3.76
CA ASP A 62 -8.60 3.60 -4.26
C ASP A 62 -9.59 3.24 -3.15
N GLY A 63 -10.25 4.24 -2.61
CA GLY A 63 -11.23 4.07 -1.54
C GLY A 63 -12.68 4.03 -2.01
N ARG A 64 -12.93 4.15 -3.32
CA ARG A 64 -14.28 4.31 -3.86
C ARG A 64 -15.22 3.15 -3.54
N ASP A 65 -14.71 1.92 -3.54
CA ASP A 65 -15.48 0.72 -3.21
C ASP A 65 -15.79 0.59 -1.71
N LEU A 66 -15.21 1.45 -0.87
CA LEU A 66 -15.47 1.54 0.56
C LEU A 66 -16.50 2.62 0.92
N SER A 67 -17.10 3.28 -0.07
CA SER A 67 -18.03 4.40 0.14
C SER A 67 -19.32 4.01 0.89
N ASP A 68 -19.73 2.76 0.84
CA ASP A 68 -20.87 2.27 1.62
C ASP A 68 -20.60 2.27 3.13
N THR A 69 -19.33 2.11 3.53
CA THR A 69 -18.90 2.18 4.93
C THR A 69 -18.43 3.58 5.32
N TYR A 70 -17.74 4.24 4.40
CA TYR A 70 -17.14 5.56 4.58
C TYR A 70 -17.55 6.46 3.41
N ASP A 71 -18.67 7.17 3.54
CA ASP A 71 -19.26 8.00 2.50
C ASP A 71 -18.32 9.05 1.92
N TYR A 72 -17.39 9.56 2.73
CA TYR A 72 -16.37 10.52 2.30
C TYR A 72 -15.33 9.93 1.32
N LEU A 73 -15.34 8.62 1.09
CA LEU A 73 -14.43 7.95 0.15
C LEU A 73 -14.99 7.76 -1.27
N HIS A 74 -16.22 8.23 -1.53
CA HIS A 74 -16.90 7.99 -2.82
C HIS A 74 -16.11 8.45 -4.06
N ASP A 75 -15.29 9.50 -3.93
CA ASP A 75 -14.42 10.02 -5.00
C ASP A 75 -12.92 9.87 -4.65
N PHE A 76 -12.58 9.06 -3.64
CA PHE A 76 -11.21 8.96 -3.18
C PHE A 76 -10.40 8.01 -4.05
N PHE A 77 -9.64 8.58 -4.98
CA PHE A 77 -8.61 7.90 -5.76
C PHE A 77 -7.36 8.77 -5.82
N ARG A 78 -6.20 8.20 -5.51
CA ARG A 78 -4.92 8.92 -5.54
C ARG A 78 -3.84 8.08 -6.21
N VAL A 79 -3.08 8.72 -7.07
CA VAL A 79 -1.77 8.26 -7.57
C VAL A 79 -0.72 9.16 -6.95
N MET A 80 0.26 8.57 -6.28
CA MET A 80 1.28 9.30 -5.57
C MET A 80 2.67 8.85 -6.03
N ILE A 81 3.39 9.76 -6.70
CA ILE A 81 4.74 9.54 -7.20
C ILE A 81 5.72 10.30 -6.30
N ASN A 82 6.75 9.63 -5.82
CA ASN A 82 7.76 10.19 -4.92
C ASN A 82 7.15 10.87 -3.68
N PRO A 83 6.23 10.20 -2.95
CA PRO A 83 5.60 10.80 -1.79
C PRO A 83 6.60 10.99 -0.65
N VAL A 84 6.43 12.11 0.07
CA VAL A 84 7.18 12.45 1.29
C VAL A 84 6.19 12.89 2.36
N VAL A 85 6.25 12.25 3.52
CA VAL A 85 5.46 12.66 4.69
C VAL A 85 6.11 13.88 5.31
N LEU A 86 5.42 15.02 5.29
CA LEU A 86 5.91 16.29 5.84
C LEU A 86 5.59 16.43 7.32
N GLU A 87 4.41 15.97 7.73
CA GLU A 87 3.91 16.10 9.10
C GLU A 87 3.07 14.88 9.48
N GLU A 88 3.14 14.53 10.76
CA GLU A 88 2.30 13.50 11.38
C GLU A 88 1.67 14.05 12.65
N SER A 89 0.42 13.72 12.92
CA SER A 89 -0.23 14.11 14.18
C SER A 89 0.38 13.34 15.37
N LYS A 90 0.33 13.96 16.55
CA LYS A 90 0.65 13.27 17.81
C LYS A 90 -0.44 12.29 18.21
N ASP A 91 -1.70 12.63 17.88
CA ASP A 91 -2.83 11.74 18.11
C ASP A 91 -2.72 10.51 17.22
N THR A 92 -3.08 9.37 17.76
CA THR A 92 -3.08 8.09 17.06
C THR A 92 -4.48 7.49 17.05
N CYS A 93 -4.71 6.59 16.10
CA CYS A 93 -5.92 5.79 16.03
C CYS A 93 -5.58 4.35 15.65
N GLU A 94 -6.50 3.45 15.94
CA GLU A 94 -6.36 2.03 15.64
C GLU A 94 -7.38 1.61 14.58
N TYR A 95 -6.91 0.92 13.56
CA TYR A 95 -7.75 0.29 12.53
C TYR A 95 -7.24 -1.13 12.25
N SER A 96 -8.14 -2.00 11.85
CA SER A 96 -7.78 -3.30 11.29
C SER A 96 -7.21 -3.11 9.89
N GLU A 97 -6.03 -3.64 9.64
CA GLU A 97 -5.37 -3.63 8.33
C GLU A 97 -5.24 -5.03 7.77
N GLY A 98 -5.30 -5.12 6.45
CA GLY A 98 -4.98 -6.28 5.65
C GLY A 98 -4.16 -5.84 4.45
N CYS A 99 -3.52 -6.77 3.76
CA CYS A 99 -2.64 -6.46 2.62
C CYS A 99 -2.69 -7.56 1.58
N LEU A 100 -2.70 -7.18 0.30
CA LEU A 100 -2.63 -8.14 -0.81
C LEU A 100 -1.35 -8.99 -0.79
N SER A 101 -0.26 -8.46 -0.22
CA SER A 101 0.99 -9.21 -0.02
C SER A 101 0.98 -10.12 1.21
N VAL A 102 -0.06 -10.03 2.06
CA VAL A 102 -0.23 -10.84 3.26
C VAL A 102 -1.66 -11.43 3.28
N PRO A 103 -1.99 -12.31 2.32
CA PRO A 103 -3.36 -12.78 2.13
C PRO A 103 -3.93 -13.51 3.34
N GLY A 104 -5.19 -13.19 3.69
CA GLY A 104 -5.91 -13.84 4.78
C GLY A 104 -5.46 -13.46 6.19
N VAL A 105 -4.60 -12.47 6.35
CA VAL A 105 -4.13 -11.97 7.65
C VAL A 105 -4.64 -10.56 7.87
N TYR A 106 -5.30 -10.33 9.00
CA TYR A 106 -5.79 -9.03 9.44
C TYR A 106 -5.34 -8.79 10.87
N ALA A 107 -4.95 -7.58 11.18
CA ALA A 107 -4.57 -7.19 12.53
C ALA A 107 -4.79 -5.69 12.74
N GLU A 108 -5.07 -5.32 13.99
CA GLU A 108 -5.17 -3.93 14.37
C GLU A 108 -3.78 -3.30 14.47
N VAL A 109 -3.68 -2.12 13.88
CA VAL A 109 -2.44 -1.32 13.83
C VAL A 109 -2.74 0.08 14.30
N THR A 110 -1.89 0.59 15.18
CA THR A 110 -1.95 1.99 15.65
C THR A 110 -1.02 2.85 14.81
N ARG A 111 -1.56 3.94 14.27
CA ARG A 111 -0.81 4.92 13.47
C ARG A 111 -1.26 6.34 13.78
N PRO A 112 -0.48 7.38 13.42
CA PRO A 112 -0.95 8.76 13.49
C PRO A 112 -2.32 8.94 12.82
N SER A 113 -3.19 9.75 13.44
CA SER A 113 -4.57 9.98 12.96
C SER A 113 -4.62 10.83 11.69
N LYS A 114 -3.62 11.68 11.50
CA LYS A 114 -3.50 12.61 10.37
C LYS A 114 -2.07 12.68 9.88
N ILE A 115 -1.91 12.81 8.57
CA ILE A 115 -0.62 13.07 7.93
C ILE A 115 -0.75 14.14 6.87
N LYS A 116 0.35 14.82 6.58
CA LYS A 116 0.50 15.74 5.47
C LYS A 116 1.57 15.19 4.54
N VAL A 117 1.23 15.05 3.27
CA VAL A 117 2.09 14.39 2.28
C VAL A 117 2.30 15.30 1.08
N GLU A 118 3.55 15.43 0.65
CA GLU A 118 3.92 16.04 -0.63
C GLU A 118 4.20 14.93 -1.64
N TYR A 119 3.62 15.02 -2.82
CA TYR A 119 3.81 14.03 -3.87
C TYR A 119 3.55 14.62 -5.25
N TYR A 120 3.90 13.90 -6.30
CA TYR A 120 3.48 14.21 -7.66
C TYR A 120 2.30 13.31 -8.03
N ASN A 121 1.23 13.92 -8.57
CA ASN A 121 0.06 13.19 -9.05
C ASN A 121 0.31 12.54 -10.42
N GLU A 122 -0.69 11.87 -10.99
CA GLU A 122 -0.54 11.22 -12.30
C GLU A 122 -0.37 12.18 -13.48
N ASN A 123 -0.62 13.48 -13.28
CA ASN A 123 -0.32 14.55 -14.25
C ASN A 123 1.08 15.15 -14.04
N PHE A 124 1.87 14.57 -13.13
CA PHE A 124 3.21 15.07 -12.76
C PHE A 124 3.20 16.47 -12.15
N GLU A 125 2.10 16.83 -11.51
CA GLU A 125 1.95 18.07 -10.76
C GLU A 125 2.26 17.83 -9.30
N LYS A 126 3.02 18.73 -8.69
CA LYS A 126 3.34 18.67 -7.25
C LYS A 126 2.12 19.06 -6.43
N VAL A 127 1.76 18.19 -5.49
CA VAL A 127 0.60 18.36 -4.60
C VAL A 127 1.07 18.20 -3.16
N VAL A 128 0.51 19.02 -2.26
CA VAL A 128 0.61 18.85 -0.82
C VAL A 128 -0.82 18.65 -0.30
N GLU A 129 -1.06 17.52 0.36
CA GLU A 129 -2.40 17.13 0.80
C GLU A 129 -2.37 16.60 2.24
N GLU A 130 -3.38 16.97 3.00
CA GLU A 130 -3.62 16.42 4.34
C GLU A 130 -4.63 15.26 4.24
N PHE A 131 -4.35 14.18 4.96
CA PHE A 131 -5.22 13.02 5.05
C PHE A 131 -5.62 12.77 6.50
N ASP A 132 -6.88 12.42 6.71
CA ASP A 132 -7.43 12.03 8.00
C ASP A 132 -8.29 10.76 7.87
N ARG A 133 -8.79 10.26 8.98
CA ARG A 133 -9.71 9.13 9.05
C ARG A 133 -9.19 7.91 8.29
N PHE A 134 -10.07 7.14 7.65
CA PHE A 134 -9.65 5.92 6.94
C PHE A 134 -8.84 6.20 5.67
N ALA A 135 -9.05 7.34 5.01
CA ALA A 135 -8.21 7.79 3.90
C ALA A 135 -6.73 7.89 4.31
N CYS A 136 -6.47 8.48 5.48
CA CYS A 136 -5.13 8.53 6.07
C CYS A 136 -4.55 7.13 6.29
N ARG A 137 -5.36 6.21 6.82
CA ARG A 137 -4.94 4.84 7.07
C ARG A 137 -4.52 4.11 5.79
N MET A 138 -5.30 4.23 4.73
CA MET A 138 -4.98 3.62 3.43
C MET A 138 -3.68 4.19 2.86
N VAL A 139 -3.52 5.51 2.89
CA VAL A 139 -2.30 6.17 2.41
C VAL A 139 -1.08 5.71 3.22
N GLN A 140 -1.16 5.72 4.55
CA GLN A 140 -0.06 5.27 5.42
C GLN A 140 0.34 3.82 5.15
N HIS A 141 -0.63 2.95 4.91
CA HIS A 141 -0.37 1.55 4.59
C HIS A 141 0.51 1.43 3.33
N GLU A 142 0.13 2.12 2.26
CA GLU A 142 0.86 2.09 1.00
C GLU A 142 2.23 2.77 1.11
N LEU A 143 2.34 3.89 1.82
CA LEU A 143 3.63 4.55 2.06
C LEU A 143 4.60 3.67 2.85
N SER A 144 4.10 2.84 3.76
CA SER A 144 4.92 1.88 4.51
C SER A 144 5.65 0.90 3.60
N HIS A 145 5.01 0.46 2.51
CA HIS A 145 5.64 -0.41 1.52
C HIS A 145 6.86 0.24 0.88
N LEU A 146 6.86 1.55 0.69
CA LEU A 146 7.99 2.29 0.12
C LEU A 146 9.19 2.34 1.06
N GLU A 147 8.97 2.14 2.35
CA GLU A 147 10.02 2.05 3.37
C GLU A 147 10.42 0.58 3.69
N GLY A 148 9.95 -0.38 2.90
CA GLY A 148 10.21 -1.80 3.10
C GLY A 148 9.46 -2.41 4.28
N ASN A 149 8.41 -1.75 4.77
CA ASN A 149 7.61 -2.18 5.92
C ASN A 149 6.26 -2.75 5.48
N LEU A 150 5.81 -3.76 6.21
CA LEU A 150 4.48 -4.34 6.11
C LEU A 150 3.71 -4.08 7.41
N PHE A 151 2.36 -4.02 7.34
CA PHE A 151 1.55 -3.73 8.53
C PHE A 151 1.81 -4.71 9.69
N VAL A 152 2.16 -5.96 9.39
CA VAL A 152 2.48 -6.99 10.38
C VAL A 152 3.75 -6.68 11.19
N ASP A 153 4.57 -5.75 10.76
CA ASP A 153 5.75 -5.29 11.49
C ASP A 153 5.36 -4.35 12.66
N ASN A 154 4.17 -3.74 12.59
CA ASN A 154 3.66 -2.73 13.52
C ASN A 154 2.58 -3.27 14.48
N VAL A 155 2.36 -4.57 14.53
CA VAL A 155 1.40 -5.19 15.45
C VAL A 155 2.06 -5.46 16.81
N SER A 156 1.24 -5.56 17.86
CA SER A 156 1.73 -5.92 19.20
C SER A 156 2.41 -7.29 19.22
N PRO A 157 3.34 -7.55 20.17
CA PRO A 157 4.01 -8.85 20.28
C PRO A 157 3.04 -10.03 20.42
N ILE A 158 1.93 -9.86 21.14
CA ILE A 158 0.91 -10.89 21.30
C ILE A 158 0.24 -11.20 19.96
N ARG A 159 -0.16 -10.16 19.22
CA ARG A 159 -0.76 -10.32 17.89
C ARG A 159 0.22 -10.94 16.91
N ARG A 160 1.49 -10.55 16.97
CA ARG A 160 2.55 -11.15 16.16
C ARG A 160 2.63 -12.66 16.34
N LYS A 161 2.54 -13.14 17.57
CA LYS A 161 2.51 -14.58 17.87
C LYS A 161 1.27 -15.26 17.29
N MET A 162 0.11 -14.61 17.36
CA MET A 162 -1.16 -15.16 16.85
C MET A 162 -1.14 -15.35 15.33
N ILE A 163 -0.48 -14.47 14.58
CA ILE A 163 -0.42 -14.52 13.12
C ILE A 163 0.82 -15.24 12.58
N ALA A 164 1.80 -15.57 13.42
CA ALA A 164 3.10 -16.10 13.00
C ALA A 164 2.99 -17.36 12.12
N ARG A 165 2.07 -18.27 12.44
CA ARG A 165 1.84 -19.49 11.66
C ARG A 165 1.33 -19.19 10.25
N LYS A 166 0.40 -18.25 10.13
CA LYS A 166 -0.13 -17.81 8.83
C LYS A 166 0.96 -17.13 7.99
N LEU A 167 1.76 -16.25 8.60
CA LEU A 167 2.89 -15.59 7.92
C LEU A 167 3.91 -16.61 7.39
N LEU A 168 4.22 -17.62 8.19
CA LEU A 168 5.13 -18.69 7.78
C LEU A 168 4.57 -19.48 6.59
N ALA A 169 3.28 -19.79 6.58
CA ALA A 169 2.62 -20.48 5.48
C ALA A 169 2.69 -19.65 4.18
N ILE A 170 2.47 -18.34 4.26
CA ILE A 170 2.61 -17.44 3.09
C ILE A 170 4.04 -17.46 2.57
N SER A 171 5.03 -17.30 3.44
CA SER A 171 6.45 -17.27 3.06
C SER A 171 6.93 -18.59 2.44
N LYS A 172 6.32 -19.71 2.80
CA LYS A 172 6.60 -21.03 2.24
C LYS A 172 5.80 -21.36 0.96
N GLY A 173 4.86 -20.47 0.55
CA GLY A 173 4.03 -20.65 -0.62
C GLY A 173 2.92 -21.68 -0.47
N SER A 174 2.51 -21.93 0.76
CA SER A 174 1.40 -22.83 1.07
C SER A 174 0.03 -22.15 0.96
N VAL A 175 -0.02 -20.89 0.55
CA VAL A 175 -1.25 -20.09 0.45
C VAL A 175 -1.55 -19.79 -1.02
N GLN A 176 -2.79 -20.03 -1.42
CA GLN A 176 -3.29 -19.65 -2.75
C GLN A 176 -4.03 -18.32 -2.67
N THR A 177 -3.90 -17.52 -3.73
CA THR A 177 -4.59 -16.24 -3.88
C THR A 177 -5.56 -16.30 -5.05
N ARG A 178 -6.59 -15.42 -5.02
CA ARG A 178 -7.52 -15.26 -6.14
C ARG A 178 -6.92 -14.46 -7.30
N TYR A 179 -5.82 -13.80 -7.07
CA TYR A 179 -5.07 -12.99 -8.03
C TYR A 179 -3.71 -13.63 -8.31
N LYS A 180 -3.09 -13.20 -9.40
CA LYS A 180 -1.75 -13.65 -9.78
C LYS A 180 -0.74 -13.20 -8.73
N SER A 181 -0.01 -14.14 -8.16
CA SER A 181 0.98 -13.85 -7.11
C SER A 181 2.32 -14.54 -7.35
N LYS A 182 3.36 -14.03 -6.70
CA LYS A 182 4.74 -14.54 -6.70
C LYS A 182 5.36 -14.47 -5.31
N ARG A 183 6.49 -15.12 -5.16
CA ARG A 183 7.41 -15.05 -4.01
C ARG A 183 8.81 -14.76 -4.48
#